data_0f2f9d4775be2de62529e4a63e2914bd
#
_entry.id   0f2f9d4775be2de62529e4a63e2914bd
#
_cell.length_a   1.000
_cell.length_b   1.000
_cell.length_c   1.000
_cell.angle_alpha   90.00
_cell.angle_beta   90.00
_cell.angle_gamma   90.00
#
_symmetry.space_group_name_H-M   'P 1'
#
loop_
_entity.id
_entity.type
_entity.pdbx_description
1 polymer ?
#
loop_
_entity_poly.entity_id
_entity_poly.type
_entity_poly.pdbx_seq_one_letter_code
_entity_poly.pdbx_strand_id
1 'polypeptide(L)' 'MVKINGESLEIAGRTIAQYLATTSYDIRRIAIECNGEIVPKAVYETTILQDGDIVEVVSF' A
#
# COMPACT_ATOMS: atom_id res chain seq x y z
N MET A 1 3.28 7.40 -10.86
CA MET A 1 2.34 7.53 -9.72
C MET A 1 1.85 6.18 -9.29
N VAL A 2 1.52 6.03 -8.03
CA VAL A 2 0.87 4.85 -7.46
C VAL A 2 -0.60 5.21 -7.20
N LYS A 3 -1.52 4.35 -7.59
CA LYS A 3 -2.94 4.58 -7.36
C LYS A 3 -3.37 3.83 -6.11
N ILE A 4 -3.82 4.56 -5.08
CA ILE A 4 -4.29 3.98 -3.82
C ILE A 4 -5.79 4.25 -3.69
N ASN A 5 -6.58 3.22 -3.70
CA ASN A 5 -8.05 3.33 -3.64
C ASN A 5 -8.60 4.36 -4.65
N GLY A 6 -8.04 4.35 -5.86
CA GLY A 6 -8.45 5.23 -6.94
C GLY A 6 -7.77 6.59 -6.96
N GLU A 7 -6.99 6.95 -5.95
CA GLU A 7 -6.29 8.23 -5.87
C GLU A 7 -4.83 8.08 -6.29
N SER A 8 -4.38 8.90 -7.22
CA SER A 8 -2.99 8.87 -7.68
C SER A 8 -2.10 9.67 -6.74
N LEU A 9 -1.05 9.03 -6.23
CA LEU A 9 -0.11 9.61 -5.27
C LEU A 9 1.33 9.45 -5.77
N GLU A 10 2.17 10.45 -5.46
CA GLU A 10 3.59 10.41 -5.81
C GLU A 10 4.41 9.71 -4.72
N ILE A 11 4.19 8.42 -4.57
CA ILE A 11 4.84 7.62 -3.53
C ILE A 11 5.64 6.44 -4.08
N ALA A 12 5.91 6.43 -5.37
CA ALA A 12 6.77 5.40 -5.96
C ALA A 12 8.16 5.44 -5.31
N GLY A 13 8.72 4.28 -5.04
CA GLY A 13 10.02 4.16 -4.37
C GLY A 13 9.91 4.01 -2.86
N ARG A 14 8.75 4.26 -2.26
CA ARG A 14 8.53 4.04 -0.84
C ARG A 14 8.04 2.63 -0.61
N THR A 15 8.32 2.09 0.58
CA THR A 15 7.73 0.81 0.98
C THR A 15 6.27 1.00 1.39
N ILE A 16 5.52 -0.09 1.39
CA ILE A 16 4.14 -0.06 1.90
C ILE A 16 4.12 0.44 3.34
N ALA A 17 5.05 -0.02 4.17
CA ALA A 17 5.13 0.42 5.57
C ALA A 17 5.37 1.92 5.67
N GLN A 18 6.24 2.49 4.84
CA GLN A 18 6.50 3.93 4.82
C GLN A 18 5.25 4.71 4.42
N TYR A 19 4.51 4.22 3.43
CA TYR A 19 3.25 4.85 3.05
C TYR A 19 2.26 4.81 4.21
N LEU A 20 2.07 3.64 4.83
CA LEU A 20 1.10 3.49 5.92
C LEU A 20 1.44 4.37 7.12
N ALA A 21 2.73 4.65 7.35
CA ALA A 21 3.16 5.54 8.43
C ALA A 21 2.66 6.98 8.24
N THR A 22 2.29 7.36 7.01
CA THR A 22 1.74 8.70 6.73
C THR A 22 0.21 8.74 6.83
N THR A 23 -0.42 7.63 7.16
CA THR A 23 -1.87 7.50 7.22
C THR A 23 -2.32 7.21 8.64
N SER A 24 -3.64 7.23 8.86
CA SER A 24 -4.23 6.83 10.13
C SER A 24 -4.70 5.38 10.16
N TYR A 25 -4.37 4.59 9.14
CA TYR A 25 -4.76 3.18 9.12
C TYR A 25 -4.11 2.40 10.26
N ASP A 26 -4.88 1.52 10.87
CA ASP A 26 -4.37 0.54 11.83
C ASP A 26 -3.99 -0.72 11.02
N ILE A 27 -2.69 -1.02 10.99
CA ILE A 27 -2.17 -2.16 10.20
C ILE A 27 -2.86 -3.48 10.59
N ARG A 28 -3.30 -3.60 11.84
CA ARG A 28 -3.97 -4.81 12.31
C ARG A 28 -5.37 -4.98 11.73
N ARG A 29 -5.93 -3.92 11.17
CA ARG A 29 -7.33 -3.89 10.72
C ARG A 29 -7.47 -3.64 9.23
N ILE A 30 -6.38 -3.81 8.48
CA ILE A 30 -6.40 -3.60 7.04
C ILE A 30 -5.79 -4.80 6.32
N ALA A 31 -6.18 -4.92 5.06
CA ALA A 31 -5.52 -5.80 4.11
C ALA A 31 -5.10 -4.94 2.91
N ILE A 32 -3.96 -5.24 2.32
CA ILE A 32 -3.47 -4.54 1.14
C ILE A 32 -3.42 -5.50 -0.03
N GLU A 33 -4.00 -5.05 -1.14
CA GLU A 33 -3.93 -5.74 -2.42
C GLU A 33 -3.16 -4.85 -3.37
N CYS A 34 -2.18 -5.41 -4.06
CA CYS A 34 -1.39 -4.68 -5.03
C CYS A 34 -1.47 -5.42 -6.37
N ASN A 35 -1.98 -4.73 -7.38
CA ASN A 35 -2.15 -5.30 -8.72
C ASN A 35 -2.93 -6.63 -8.70
N GLY A 36 -3.95 -6.71 -7.87
CA GLY A 36 -4.81 -7.88 -7.77
C GLY A 36 -4.31 -8.98 -6.84
N GLU A 37 -3.18 -8.78 -6.16
CA GLU A 37 -2.61 -9.79 -5.26
C GLU A 37 -2.53 -9.25 -3.83
N ILE A 38 -2.91 -10.09 -2.87
CA ILE A 38 -2.78 -9.75 -1.45
C ILE A 38 -1.31 -9.70 -1.07
N VAL A 39 -0.92 -8.62 -0.39
CA VAL A 39 0.44 -8.46 0.12
C VAL A 39 0.45 -8.86 1.59
N PRO A 40 1.24 -9.87 1.98
CA PRO A 40 1.34 -10.27 3.39
C PRO A 40 1.92 -9.13 4.25
N LYS A 41 1.40 -8.97 5.46
CA LYS A 41 1.90 -7.95 6.39
C LYS A 41 3.38 -8.09 6.68
N ALA A 42 3.88 -9.31 6.70
CA ALA A 42 5.28 -9.59 6.98
C ALA A 42 6.25 -8.92 6.00
N VAL A 43 5.79 -8.54 4.81
CA VAL A 43 6.63 -7.93 3.78
C VAL A 43 6.31 -6.46 3.53
N TYR A 44 5.49 -5.82 4.35
CA TYR A 44 5.16 -4.40 4.16
C TYR A 44 6.41 -3.50 4.24
N GLU A 45 7.38 -3.86 5.06
CA GLU A 45 8.60 -3.06 5.22
C GLU A 45 9.58 -3.23 4.07
N THR A 46 9.43 -4.26 3.27
CA THR A 46 10.36 -4.57 2.17
C THR A 46 9.72 -4.47 0.78
N THR A 47 8.39 -4.34 0.71
CA THR A 47 7.69 -4.22 -0.56
C THR A 47 7.69 -2.76 -1.01
N ILE A 48 8.41 -2.48 -2.08
CA ILE A 48 8.54 -1.13 -2.63
C ILE A 48 7.41 -0.90 -3.63
N LEU A 49 6.68 0.19 -3.44
CA LEU A 49 5.66 0.63 -4.38
C LEU A 49 6.33 1.18 -5.63
N GLN A 50 5.82 0.79 -6.79
CA GLN A 50 6.38 1.18 -8.06
C GLN A 50 5.41 2.02 -8.87
N ASP A 51 5.95 2.84 -9.74
CA ASP A 51 5.14 3.66 -10.63
C ASP A 51 4.20 2.76 -11.45
N GLY A 52 2.93 3.11 -11.48
CA GLY A 52 1.92 2.34 -12.16
C GLY A 52 1.22 1.29 -11.31
N ASP A 53 1.66 1.05 -10.08
CA ASP A 53 0.98 0.10 -9.19
C ASP A 53 -0.44 0.57 -8.87
N ILE A 54 -1.35 -0.39 -8.80
CA ILE A 54 -2.74 -0.17 -8.40
C ILE A 54 -2.95 -0.90 -7.08
N VAL A 55 -3.18 -0.13 -6.04
CA VAL A 55 -3.25 -0.63 -4.66
C VAL A 55 -4.62 -0.39 -4.09
N GLU A 56 -5.15 -1.38 -3.39
CA GLU A 56 -6.39 -1.27 -2.63
C GLU A 56 -6.09 -1.50 -1.16
N VAL A 57 -6.56 -0.61 -0.31
CA VAL A 57 -6.49 -0.77 1.14
C VAL A 57 -7.90 -1.03 1.63
N VAL A 58 -8.11 -2.17 2.26
CA VAL A 58 -9.41 -2.58 2.76
C VAL A 58 -9.34 -2.64 4.28
N SER A 59 -10.25 -1.93 4.94
CA SER A 59 -10.38 -1.98 6.40
C SER A 59 -11.43 -3.00 6.82
N PHE A 60 -11.21 -3.67 7.93
CA PHE A 60 -12.16 -4.62 8.50
C PHE A 60 -12.20 -4.58 10.02
#